data_f210bef0e162f0d618466536c1bc6cb2
#
_entry.id   f210bef0e162f0d618466536c1bc6cb2
#
_cell.length_a   1.000
_cell.length_b   1.000
_cell.length_c   1.000
_cell.angle_alpha   90.00
_cell.angle_beta   90.00
_cell.angle_gamma   90.00
#
_symmetry.space_group_name_H-M   'P 1'
#
loop_
_entity.id
_entity.type
_entity.pdbx_description
1 polymer ?
#
loop_
_entity_poly.entity_id
_entity_poly.type
_entity_poly.pdbx_seq_one_letter_code
_entity_poly.pdbx_strand_id
1 'polypeptide(L)'
;MENNSTKKALELRELPSILTREEMVDIMQREVYGYIPKVDFTMSVSDSEYVYGGYKCNSVEHSYVTMTISVGDKSHSFRVDRLLHKDGKKRPTVILNNFHRIYESRYFPIEEMTEYEADFITVCYTDVSSDDGDFTNGLAPLLLPNGRDTDTTCGKIGIWAWANMRL
;
A
#
# COMPACT_ATOMS: atom_id res chain seq x y z
N MET A 1 12.19 2.08 51.96
CA MET A 1 13.09 2.06 50.79
C MET A 1 12.27 2.55 49.58
N GLU A 2 12.31 3.85 49.35
CA GLU A 2 11.60 4.48 48.25
C GLU A 2 12.37 4.23 46.95
N ASN A 3 11.73 3.59 46.01
CA ASN A 3 12.29 3.26 44.72
C ASN A 3 12.11 4.47 43.81
N ASN A 4 13.06 5.39 43.84
CA ASN A 4 13.07 6.63 43.08
C ASN A 4 13.62 6.33 41.68
N SER A 5 12.85 5.59 40.87
CA SER A 5 13.07 5.43 39.43
C SER A 5 12.66 6.70 38.72
N THR A 6 13.55 7.69 38.71
CA THR A 6 13.42 8.87 37.86
C THR A 6 13.37 8.39 36.39
N LYS A 7 12.19 8.34 35.81
CA LYS A 7 12.02 8.21 34.36
C LYS A 7 12.72 9.40 33.73
N LYS A 8 13.89 9.15 33.12
CA LYS A 8 14.58 10.14 32.31
C LYS A 8 13.61 10.54 31.20
N ALA A 9 13.09 11.76 31.25
CA ALA A 9 12.25 12.28 30.18
C ALA A 9 13.04 12.18 28.89
N LEU A 10 12.45 11.58 27.85
CA LEU A 10 13.02 11.62 26.50
C LEU A 10 13.08 13.11 26.13
N GLU A 11 14.27 13.64 26.00
CA GLU A 11 14.47 14.93 25.36
C GLU A 11 14.08 14.77 23.89
N LEU A 12 12.86 15.22 23.57
CA LEU A 12 12.46 15.35 22.17
C LEU A 12 13.38 16.39 21.54
N ARG A 13 14.10 15.98 20.50
CA ARG A 13 14.83 16.93 19.67
C ARG A 13 13.85 17.98 19.16
N GLU A 14 14.18 19.24 19.31
CA GLU A 14 13.45 20.30 18.64
C GLU A 14 13.46 20.01 17.14
N LEU A 15 12.27 19.86 16.54
CA LEU A 15 12.16 19.78 15.10
C LEU A 15 12.62 21.12 14.52
N PRO A 16 13.46 21.13 13.48
CA PRO A 16 13.83 22.35 12.80
C PRO A 16 12.56 23.08 12.37
N SER A 17 12.46 24.35 12.69
CA SER A 17 11.22 25.12 12.59
C SER A 17 10.70 25.32 11.17
N ILE A 18 11.51 25.01 10.14
CA ILE A 18 11.13 25.17 8.72
C ILE A 18 11.89 24.14 7.89
N LEU A 19 11.26 22.98 7.64
CA LEU A 19 11.67 22.07 6.57
C LEU A 19 10.73 22.26 5.38
N THR A 20 11.28 22.35 4.19
CA THR A 20 10.47 22.24 2.97
C THR A 20 9.91 20.82 2.85
N ARG A 21 8.87 20.63 2.03
CA ARG A 21 8.31 19.31 1.75
C ARG A 21 9.37 18.36 1.19
N GLU A 22 10.23 18.86 0.32
CA GLU A 22 11.31 18.13 -0.33
C GLU A 22 12.34 17.65 0.69
N GLU A 23 12.74 18.48 1.62
CA GLU A 23 13.67 18.10 2.70
C GLU A 23 13.05 17.07 3.64
N MET A 24 11.76 17.19 3.98
CA MET A 24 11.06 16.18 4.79
C MET A 24 10.99 14.82 4.08
N VAL A 25 10.66 14.82 2.79
CA VAL A 25 10.61 13.59 1.98
C VAL A 25 11.99 12.94 1.89
N ASP A 26 13.06 13.71 1.66
CA ASP A 26 14.43 13.18 1.60
C ASP A 26 14.84 12.54 2.94
N ILE A 27 14.57 13.21 4.06
CA ILE A 27 14.83 12.67 5.39
C ILE A 27 14.08 11.35 5.61
N MET A 28 12.79 11.29 5.28
CA MET A 28 11.99 10.10 5.45
C MET A 28 12.47 8.94 4.56
N GLN A 29 12.91 9.25 3.34
CA GLN A 29 13.48 8.23 2.46
C GLN A 29 14.85 7.75 2.97
N ARG A 30 15.72 8.65 3.39
CA ARG A 30 17.06 8.31 3.84
C ARG A 30 17.08 7.56 5.17
N GLU A 31 16.24 7.99 6.14
CA GLU A 31 16.32 7.50 7.52
C GLU A 31 15.31 6.41 7.87
N VAL A 32 14.21 6.26 7.10
CA VAL A 32 13.09 5.40 7.48
C VAL A 32 12.71 4.39 6.41
N TYR A 33 12.32 4.87 5.22
CA TYR A 33 11.68 3.99 4.22
C TYR A 33 12.62 3.46 3.15
N GLY A 34 13.76 4.13 2.95
CA GLY A 34 14.65 3.92 1.82
C GLY A 34 14.13 4.58 0.54
N TYR A 35 14.99 4.69 -0.45
CA TYR A 35 14.66 5.28 -1.75
C TYR A 35 13.94 4.26 -2.63
N ILE A 36 12.80 4.65 -3.16
CA ILE A 36 12.02 3.81 -4.09
C ILE A 36 12.81 3.65 -5.39
N PRO A 37 13.00 2.40 -5.87
CA PRO A 37 13.79 2.15 -7.07
C PRO A 37 13.10 2.69 -8.32
N LYS A 38 13.90 3.19 -9.25
CA LYS A 38 13.46 3.54 -10.60
C LYS A 38 13.74 2.35 -11.49
N VAL A 39 12.71 1.66 -11.93
CA VAL A 39 12.80 0.50 -12.82
C VAL A 39 11.90 0.69 -14.03
N ASP A 40 12.36 0.22 -15.19
CA ASP A 40 11.51 0.12 -16.36
C ASP A 40 10.61 -1.10 -16.21
N PHE A 41 9.33 -0.91 -16.36
CA PHE A 41 8.34 -1.95 -16.18
C PHE A 41 7.22 -1.85 -17.21
N THR A 42 6.55 -2.96 -17.43
CA THR A 42 5.24 -2.99 -18.10
C THR A 42 4.17 -3.43 -17.13
N MET A 43 2.94 -3.02 -17.40
CA MET A 43 1.80 -3.33 -16.56
C MET A 43 0.64 -3.79 -17.43
N SER A 44 -0.04 -4.83 -16.99
CA SER A 44 -1.34 -5.24 -17.53
C SER A 44 -2.35 -5.44 -16.42
N VAL A 45 -3.62 -5.25 -16.76
CA VAL A 45 -4.75 -5.41 -15.85
C VAL A 45 -5.74 -6.35 -16.52
N SER A 46 -6.22 -7.37 -15.80
CA SER A 46 -7.25 -8.30 -16.31
C SER A 46 -8.60 -7.62 -16.46
N ASP A 47 -9.53 -8.30 -17.11
CA ASP A 47 -10.94 -7.94 -17.03
C ASP A 47 -11.42 -7.98 -15.58
N SER A 48 -12.47 -7.18 -15.31
CA SER A 48 -13.08 -7.13 -13.98
C SER A 48 -13.85 -8.40 -13.68
N GLU A 49 -13.64 -8.96 -12.50
CA GLU A 49 -14.36 -10.09 -11.98
C GLU A 49 -15.24 -9.67 -10.79
N TYR A 50 -16.51 -10.11 -10.80
CA TYR A 50 -17.44 -9.84 -9.71
C TYR A 50 -17.14 -10.75 -8.51
N VAL A 51 -17.22 -10.21 -7.30
CA VAL A 51 -17.05 -10.99 -6.06
C VAL A 51 -18.40 -11.51 -5.60
N TYR A 52 -18.68 -12.79 -5.88
CA TYR A 52 -19.86 -13.48 -5.37
C TYR A 52 -19.77 -13.63 -3.84
N GLY A 53 -20.81 -13.17 -3.13
CA GLY A 53 -20.79 -13.15 -1.68
C GLY A 53 -19.96 -11.99 -1.09
N GLY A 54 -19.47 -11.07 -1.90
CA GLY A 54 -18.85 -9.83 -1.48
C GLY A 54 -19.84 -8.84 -0.86
N TYR A 55 -19.36 -7.68 -0.49
CA TYR A 55 -20.21 -6.67 0.13
C TYR A 55 -21.43 -6.32 -0.73
N LYS A 56 -22.61 -6.43 -0.12
CA LYS A 56 -23.90 -6.16 -0.76
C LYS A 56 -24.41 -4.79 -0.33
N CYS A 57 -24.07 -3.78 -1.10
CA CYS A 57 -24.73 -2.49 -1.03
C CYS A 57 -25.43 -2.23 -2.37
N ASN A 58 -26.67 -1.71 -2.34
CA ASN A 58 -27.43 -1.47 -3.56
C ASN A 58 -26.74 -0.48 -4.50
N SER A 59 -25.98 0.45 -3.97
CA SER A 59 -25.28 1.50 -4.72
C SER A 59 -23.83 1.17 -5.09
N VAL A 60 -23.21 0.18 -4.43
CA VAL A 60 -21.80 -0.18 -4.59
C VAL A 60 -21.66 -1.61 -5.10
N GLU A 61 -20.69 -1.83 -5.97
CA GLU A 61 -20.31 -3.16 -6.47
C GLU A 61 -18.92 -3.52 -5.97
N HIS A 62 -18.78 -4.72 -5.44
CA HIS A 62 -17.48 -5.32 -5.12
C HIS A 62 -17.02 -6.18 -6.29
N SER A 63 -15.93 -5.76 -6.89
CA SER A 63 -15.25 -6.50 -7.96
C SER A 63 -13.75 -6.53 -7.71
N TYR A 64 -13.01 -7.30 -8.49
CA TYR A 64 -11.56 -7.25 -8.47
C TYR A 64 -10.98 -7.33 -9.89
N VAL A 65 -9.75 -6.93 -10.01
CA VAL A 65 -8.90 -7.16 -11.18
C VAL A 65 -7.58 -7.78 -10.71
N THR A 66 -6.93 -8.48 -11.60
CA THR A 66 -5.54 -8.92 -11.39
C THR A 66 -4.62 -7.96 -12.12
N MET A 67 -3.74 -7.32 -11.35
CA MET A 67 -2.69 -6.48 -11.89
C MET A 67 -1.41 -7.29 -12.02
N THR A 68 -0.78 -7.27 -13.18
CA THR A 68 0.50 -7.92 -13.45
C THR A 68 1.55 -6.87 -13.77
N ILE A 69 2.64 -6.89 -13.01
CA ILE A 69 3.83 -6.06 -13.23
C ILE A 69 4.93 -6.95 -13.78
N SER A 70 5.60 -6.49 -14.84
CA SER A 70 6.74 -7.21 -15.44
C SER A 70 7.94 -6.29 -15.53
N VAL A 71 9.11 -6.81 -15.13
CA VAL A 71 10.41 -6.16 -15.21
C VAL A 71 11.38 -7.15 -15.84
N GLY A 72 11.87 -6.84 -17.05
CA GLY A 72 12.66 -7.79 -17.83
C GLY A 72 11.88 -9.07 -18.13
N ASP A 73 12.43 -10.21 -17.74
CA ASP A 73 11.86 -11.56 -17.92
C ASP A 73 11.01 -12.03 -16.71
N LYS A 74 10.94 -11.25 -15.66
CA LYS A 74 10.19 -11.58 -14.43
C LYS A 74 8.86 -10.84 -14.37
N SER A 75 7.88 -11.48 -13.79
CA SER A 75 6.58 -10.86 -13.53
C SER A 75 6.02 -11.29 -12.19
N HIS A 76 5.16 -10.44 -11.63
CA HIS A 76 4.37 -10.75 -10.45
C HIS A 76 2.96 -10.21 -10.62
N SER A 77 1.97 -11.00 -10.20
CA SER A 77 0.56 -10.63 -10.28
C SER A 77 -0.04 -10.58 -8.88
N PHE A 78 -0.85 -9.58 -8.64
CA PHE A 78 -1.59 -9.44 -7.39
C PHE A 78 -3.01 -8.95 -7.64
N ARG A 79 -3.90 -9.28 -6.71
CA ARG A 79 -5.30 -8.91 -6.76
C ARG A 79 -5.50 -7.49 -6.25
N VAL A 80 -6.35 -6.75 -6.95
CA VAL A 80 -6.80 -5.40 -6.59
C VAL A 80 -8.32 -5.44 -6.43
N ASP A 81 -8.81 -5.34 -5.20
CA ASP A 81 -10.24 -5.28 -4.92
C ASP A 81 -10.75 -3.85 -5.12
N ARG A 82 -11.94 -3.73 -5.70
CA ARG A 82 -12.57 -2.46 -6.02
C ARG A 82 -14.00 -2.45 -5.50
N LEU A 83 -14.34 -1.40 -4.78
CA LEU A 83 -15.70 -1.10 -4.38
C LEU A 83 -16.09 0.21 -5.07
N LEU A 84 -16.83 0.10 -6.13
CA LEU A 84 -17.19 1.21 -7.01
C LEU A 84 -18.71 1.42 -6.98
N HIS A 85 -19.14 2.67 -7.02
CA HIS A 85 -20.54 2.98 -7.21
C HIS A 85 -21.02 2.56 -8.60
N LYS A 86 -22.25 2.04 -8.66
CA LYS A 86 -22.85 1.49 -9.90
C LYS A 86 -23.34 2.54 -10.88
N ASP A 87 -23.42 3.78 -10.46
CA ASP A 87 -24.01 4.87 -11.29
C ASP A 87 -23.01 5.46 -12.31
N GLY A 88 -21.77 5.00 -12.32
CA GLY A 88 -20.73 5.40 -13.28
C GLY A 88 -20.22 6.83 -13.14
N LYS A 89 -20.61 7.55 -12.08
CA LYS A 89 -20.08 8.89 -11.84
C LYS A 89 -18.63 8.84 -11.39
N LYS A 90 -17.85 9.85 -11.76
CA LYS A 90 -16.49 10.02 -11.25
C LYS A 90 -16.52 10.53 -9.81
N ARG A 91 -15.79 9.86 -8.94
CA ARG A 91 -15.69 10.19 -7.51
C ARG A 91 -14.24 10.22 -7.06
N PRO A 92 -13.94 10.88 -5.94
CA PRO A 92 -12.69 10.65 -5.23
C PRO A 92 -12.52 9.16 -4.93
N THR A 93 -11.32 8.64 -5.17
CA THR A 93 -11.00 7.24 -4.89
C THR A 93 -10.01 7.17 -3.74
N VAL A 94 -10.37 6.41 -2.71
CA VAL A 94 -9.47 6.10 -1.60
C VAL A 94 -8.71 4.82 -1.92
N ILE A 95 -7.38 4.89 -1.87
CA ILE A 95 -6.52 3.72 -2.02
C ILE A 95 -6.10 3.26 -0.63
N LEU A 96 -6.37 2.00 -0.32
CA LEU A 96 -6.06 1.39 0.96
C LEU A 96 -5.12 0.20 0.78
N ASN A 97 -3.93 0.29 1.40
CA ASN A 97 -3.09 -0.88 1.60
C ASN A 97 -3.58 -1.66 2.83
N ASN A 98 -4.23 -2.79 2.62
CA ASN A 98 -4.95 -3.50 3.67
C ASN A 98 -4.12 -4.67 4.22
N PHE A 99 -4.31 -4.99 5.51
CA PHE A 99 -3.72 -6.16 6.16
C PHE A 99 -4.39 -7.47 5.77
N HIS A 100 -5.59 -7.41 5.22
CA HIS A 100 -6.37 -8.58 4.81
C HIS A 100 -7.09 -8.28 3.50
N ARG A 101 -7.37 -9.33 2.73
CA ARG A 101 -8.34 -9.22 1.65
C ARG A 101 -9.70 -8.84 2.23
N ILE A 102 -10.52 -8.17 1.44
CA ILE A 102 -11.88 -7.84 1.84
C ILE A 102 -12.70 -9.14 1.90
N TYR A 103 -13.30 -9.40 3.06
CA TYR A 103 -14.23 -10.50 3.30
C TYR A 103 -15.50 -9.99 3.97
N GLU A 104 -16.65 -10.61 3.67
CA GLU A 104 -17.91 -10.29 4.34
C GLU A 104 -17.89 -10.40 5.88
N SER A 105 -17.01 -11.24 6.43
CA SER A 105 -16.88 -11.45 7.87
C SER A 105 -16.07 -10.36 8.59
N ARG A 106 -15.53 -9.38 7.86
CA ARG A 106 -14.74 -8.29 8.44
C ARG A 106 -15.37 -6.95 8.07
N TYR A 107 -15.38 -6.06 9.06
CA TYR A 107 -15.83 -4.70 8.83
C TYR A 107 -15.01 -4.03 7.71
N PHE A 108 -15.73 -3.42 6.81
CA PHE A 108 -15.21 -2.49 5.82
C PHE A 108 -16.18 -1.31 5.73
N PRO A 109 -15.71 -0.07 5.66
CA PRO A 109 -16.53 1.14 5.80
C PRO A 109 -17.38 1.45 4.55
N ILE A 110 -18.25 0.51 4.14
CA ILE A 110 -19.10 0.67 2.94
C ILE A 110 -20.17 1.72 3.15
N GLU A 111 -20.74 1.79 4.35
CA GLU A 111 -21.77 2.77 4.68
C GLU A 111 -21.20 4.17 4.57
N GLU A 112 -20.03 4.38 5.14
CA GLU A 112 -19.29 5.64 5.07
C GLU A 112 -18.90 5.99 3.63
N MET A 113 -18.46 4.99 2.83
CA MET A 113 -18.20 5.21 1.41
C MET A 113 -19.42 5.78 0.68
N THR A 114 -20.60 5.17 0.95
CA THR A 114 -21.84 5.57 0.33
C THR A 114 -22.23 6.99 0.77
N GLU A 115 -22.04 7.31 2.04
CA GLU A 115 -22.34 8.63 2.62
C GLU A 115 -21.43 9.73 2.04
N TYR A 116 -20.13 9.45 1.91
CA TYR A 116 -19.14 10.43 1.41
C TYR A 116 -18.95 10.42 -0.10
N GLU A 117 -19.74 9.64 -0.84
CA GLU A 117 -19.63 9.51 -2.29
C GLU A 117 -18.19 9.24 -2.77
N ALA A 118 -17.47 8.36 -2.10
CA ALA A 118 -16.12 7.95 -2.46
C ALA A 118 -16.10 6.51 -2.99
N ASP A 119 -15.22 6.22 -3.93
CA ASP A 119 -14.89 4.88 -4.36
C ASP A 119 -13.68 4.36 -3.58
N PHE A 120 -13.52 3.03 -3.49
CA PHE A 120 -12.37 2.42 -2.83
C PHE A 120 -11.67 1.41 -3.74
N ILE A 121 -10.34 1.47 -3.68
CA ILE A 121 -9.46 0.46 -4.25
C ILE A 121 -8.56 -0.06 -3.13
N THR A 122 -8.45 -1.36 -2.98
CA THR A 122 -7.65 -1.94 -1.92
C THR A 122 -6.82 -3.13 -2.39
N VAL A 123 -5.64 -3.23 -1.83
CA VAL A 123 -4.70 -4.32 -2.06
C VAL A 123 -4.31 -4.92 -0.72
N CYS A 124 -4.28 -6.24 -0.64
CA CYS A 124 -3.69 -6.91 0.51
C CYS A 124 -2.16 -6.82 0.41
N TYR A 125 -1.51 -6.26 1.41
CA TYR A 125 -0.07 -6.02 1.39
C TYR A 125 0.76 -7.29 1.11
N THR A 126 0.31 -8.45 1.63
CA THR A 126 0.99 -9.72 1.40
C THR A 126 0.91 -10.22 -0.03
N ASP A 127 -0.09 -9.78 -0.80
CA ASP A 127 -0.19 -10.12 -2.22
C ASP A 127 0.86 -9.33 -3.05
N VAL A 128 1.29 -8.18 -2.54
CA VAL A 128 2.35 -7.36 -3.16
C VAL A 128 3.74 -7.83 -2.74
N SER A 129 3.97 -8.02 -1.45
CA SER A 129 5.21 -8.56 -0.89
C SER A 129 5.00 -8.87 0.59
N SER A 130 5.60 -9.94 1.13
CA SER A 130 5.52 -10.32 2.55
C SER A 130 6.02 -9.21 3.48
N ASP A 131 5.52 -9.19 4.73
CA ASP A 131 5.96 -8.28 5.78
C ASP A 131 7.03 -8.95 6.66
N ASP A 132 8.18 -9.18 6.08
CA ASP A 132 9.32 -9.83 6.71
C ASP A 132 10.65 -9.39 6.06
N GLY A 133 11.75 -10.02 6.46
CA GLY A 133 13.07 -9.79 5.87
C GLY A 133 13.33 -10.48 4.54
N ASP A 134 12.37 -11.24 4.00
CA ASP A 134 12.52 -11.97 2.73
C ASP A 134 12.18 -11.10 1.53
N PHE A 135 13.18 -10.71 0.77
CA PHE A 135 13.06 -9.93 -0.48
C PHE A 135 13.02 -10.80 -1.74
N THR A 136 12.81 -12.11 -1.61
CA THR A 136 12.74 -13.04 -2.76
C THR A 136 11.33 -13.29 -3.27
N ASN A 137 10.30 -12.71 -2.63
CA ASN A 137 8.89 -12.91 -2.97
C ASN A 137 8.18 -11.62 -3.44
N GLY A 138 7.03 -11.79 -4.05
CA GLY A 138 6.17 -10.70 -4.51
C GLY A 138 6.87 -9.79 -5.53
N LEU A 139 6.66 -8.50 -5.41
CA LEU A 139 7.32 -7.48 -6.24
C LEU A 139 8.77 -7.22 -5.84
N ALA A 140 9.21 -7.66 -4.65
CA ALA A 140 10.55 -7.35 -4.16
C ALA A 140 11.65 -7.77 -5.13
N PRO A 141 11.72 -9.02 -5.66
CA PRO A 141 12.78 -9.42 -6.58
C PRO A 141 12.70 -8.76 -7.98
N LEU A 142 11.59 -8.12 -8.32
CA LEU A 142 11.46 -7.34 -9.54
C LEU A 142 12.06 -5.94 -9.36
N LEU A 143 11.77 -5.32 -8.22
CA LEU A 143 12.19 -3.95 -7.92
C LEU A 143 13.61 -3.90 -7.36
N LEU A 144 14.03 -4.94 -6.65
CA LEU A 144 15.31 -5.07 -5.97
C LEU A 144 15.97 -6.39 -6.35
N PRO A 145 16.48 -6.54 -7.57
CA PRO A 145 17.01 -7.83 -8.07
C PRO A 145 18.21 -8.36 -7.27
N ASN A 146 18.92 -7.49 -6.58
CA ASN A 146 20.04 -7.85 -5.68
C ASN A 146 19.63 -7.92 -4.20
N GLY A 147 18.33 -7.85 -3.90
CA GLY A 147 17.82 -7.73 -2.55
C GLY A 147 18.01 -6.32 -1.98
N ARG A 148 17.82 -6.19 -0.67
CA ARG A 148 18.09 -4.95 0.06
C ARG A 148 19.58 -4.93 0.44
N ASP A 149 20.37 -4.22 -0.33
CA ASP A 149 21.85 -4.21 -0.24
C ASP A 149 22.39 -3.10 0.68
N THR A 150 21.59 -2.06 0.95
CA THR A 150 21.94 -0.95 1.82
C THR A 150 20.76 -0.49 2.67
N ASP A 151 21.02 0.25 3.74
CA ASP A 151 19.96 0.83 4.59
C ASP A 151 19.13 1.90 3.86
N THR A 152 19.69 2.48 2.79
CA THR A 152 18.99 3.45 1.95
C THR A 152 18.19 2.81 0.83
N THR A 153 18.34 1.50 0.58
CA THR A 153 17.48 0.74 -0.34
C THR A 153 16.10 0.57 0.28
N CYS A 154 15.04 0.77 -0.50
CA CYS A 154 13.67 0.78 0.06
C CYS A 154 13.33 -0.54 0.76
N GLY A 155 12.64 -0.42 1.90
CA GLY A 155 12.06 -1.53 2.62
C GLY A 155 10.70 -1.96 2.04
N LYS A 156 10.03 -2.88 2.72
CA LYS A 156 8.72 -3.42 2.31
C LYS A 156 7.66 -2.34 2.15
N ILE A 157 7.61 -1.36 3.05
CA ILE A 157 6.67 -0.22 2.96
C ILE A 157 6.88 0.56 1.65
N GLY A 158 8.14 0.75 1.22
CA GLY A 158 8.46 1.37 -0.05
C GLY A 158 7.96 0.56 -1.26
N ILE A 159 8.04 -0.78 -1.20
CA ILE A 159 7.51 -1.68 -2.23
C ILE A 159 5.98 -1.60 -2.29
N TRP A 160 5.28 -1.61 -1.16
CA TRP A 160 3.82 -1.45 -1.11
C TRP A 160 3.39 -0.07 -1.63
N ALA A 161 4.09 0.99 -1.23
CA ALA A 161 3.84 2.34 -1.75
C ALA A 161 4.08 2.41 -3.27
N TRP A 162 5.12 1.75 -3.77
CA TRP A 162 5.38 1.66 -5.21
C TRP A 162 4.23 1.00 -5.96
N ALA A 163 3.69 -0.11 -5.45
CA ALA A 163 2.52 -0.78 -6.03
C ALA A 163 1.27 0.12 -5.99
N ASN A 164 0.98 0.74 -4.84
CA ASN A 164 -0.18 1.61 -4.68
C ASN A 164 -0.16 2.83 -5.60
N MET A 165 1.00 3.32 -5.99
CA MET A 165 1.12 4.41 -6.98
C MET A 165 0.75 3.98 -8.42
N ARG A 166 0.39 2.72 -8.69
CA ARG A 166 -0.03 2.19 -9.99
C ARG A 166 -1.52 1.85 -10.04
N LEU A 167 -2.20 1.97 -8.91
CA LEU A 167 -3.65 1.82 -8.81
C LEU A 167 -4.37 3.07 -9.25
#